data_346c1a7b9ca223521392e4ce0e270443
#
_entry.id   346c1a7b9ca223521392e4ce0e270443
#
_cell.length_a   1.000
_cell.length_b   1.000
_cell.length_c   1.000
_cell.angle_alpha   90.00
_cell.angle_beta   90.00
_cell.angle_gamma   90.00
#
_symmetry.space_group_name_H-M   'P 1'
#
loop_
_entity.id
_entity.type
_entity.pdbx_description
1 polymer ?
#
loop_
_entity_poly.entity_id
_entity_poly.type
_entity_poly.pdbx_seq_one_letter_code
_entity_poly.pdbx_strand_id
1 'polypeptide(L)'
;MRKAGRVKSWHAQKGFGFIDVHADSKDIFFHITALQTRAVTPKPGDRVSFELALGKDGRMQALDVVIAGAPRQNAEASLLPALLGLAALVVIVGCALTGYLPRQAGIVSVLASIFAFLAYAIDKARAARNAWRIPEAQLHLLALCGGWPGALAAQHLLRHKNRKPEFQVTFWGTVVLNVTAIALWKTGVAG
;
A
#
# COMPACT_ATOMS: atom_id res chain seq x y z
N MET A 1 10.27 22.21 10.62
CA MET A 1 9.54 23.01 11.63
C MET A 1 8.07 23.07 11.22
N ARG A 2 7.14 22.58 12.06
CA ARG A 2 5.70 22.60 11.75
C ARG A 2 5.14 24.00 11.94
N LYS A 3 4.37 24.48 10.96
CA LYS A 3 3.61 25.72 11.03
C LYS A 3 2.13 25.43 11.14
N ALA A 4 1.37 26.38 11.71
CA ALA A 4 -0.08 26.31 11.79
C ALA A 4 -0.68 27.37 10.85
N GLY A 5 -1.87 27.08 10.32
CA GLY A 5 -2.62 27.96 9.43
C GLY A 5 -4.08 27.56 9.33
N ARG A 6 -4.81 28.21 8.43
CA ARG A 6 -6.19 27.86 8.10
C ARG A 6 -6.32 27.63 6.59
N VAL A 7 -7.13 26.64 6.20
CA VAL A 7 -7.49 26.45 4.80
C VAL A 7 -8.26 27.68 4.32
N LYS A 8 -7.72 28.38 3.34
CA LYS A 8 -8.36 29.54 2.69
C LYS A 8 -9.32 29.08 1.58
N SER A 9 -8.85 28.17 0.73
CA SER A 9 -9.65 27.61 -0.37
C SER A 9 -9.26 26.17 -0.65
N TRP A 10 -10.22 25.38 -1.16
CA TRP A 10 -10.03 24.01 -1.60
C TRP A 10 -10.76 23.75 -2.91
N HIS A 11 -10.06 23.21 -3.88
CA HIS A 11 -10.59 22.83 -5.21
C HIS A 11 -10.67 21.31 -5.29
N ALA A 12 -11.82 20.74 -4.94
CA ALA A 12 -12.02 19.29 -4.82
C ALA A 12 -11.75 18.55 -6.14
N GLN A 13 -12.19 19.10 -7.28
CA GLN A 13 -11.99 18.47 -8.60
C GLN A 13 -10.54 18.41 -9.04
N LYS A 14 -9.72 19.38 -8.63
CA LYS A 14 -8.30 19.49 -8.99
C LYS A 14 -7.36 18.97 -7.89
N GLY A 15 -7.90 18.67 -6.71
CA GLY A 15 -7.14 18.11 -5.58
C GLY A 15 -6.09 19.06 -5.00
N PHE A 16 -6.29 20.37 -5.01
CA PHE A 16 -5.38 21.33 -4.40
C PHE A 16 -6.11 22.43 -3.65
N GLY A 17 -5.39 23.14 -2.79
CA GLY A 17 -5.89 24.27 -2.04
C GLY A 17 -4.80 25.20 -1.58
N PHE A 18 -5.20 26.24 -0.84
CA PHE A 18 -4.34 27.24 -0.28
C PHE A 18 -4.55 27.36 1.23
N ILE A 19 -3.47 27.54 1.96
CA ILE A 19 -3.45 27.75 3.42
C ILE A 19 -3.03 29.19 3.69
N ASP A 20 -3.83 29.87 4.47
CA ASP A 20 -3.52 31.18 5.05
C ASP A 20 -2.77 30.97 6.37
N VAL A 21 -1.63 31.61 6.52
CA VAL A 21 -0.77 31.48 7.72
C VAL A 21 -0.87 32.68 8.63
N HIS A 22 -1.10 33.88 8.10
CA HIS A 22 -1.40 35.16 8.81
C HIS A 22 -1.51 36.32 7.82
N ALA A 23 -2.09 37.44 8.25
CA ALA A 23 -2.56 38.57 7.46
C ALA A 23 -1.59 39.20 6.43
N ASP A 24 -0.27 38.91 6.49
CA ASP A 24 0.76 39.47 5.58
C ASP A 24 1.58 38.43 4.82
N SER A 25 1.27 37.13 4.91
CA SER A 25 2.03 36.10 4.20
C SER A 25 1.31 35.64 2.93
N LYS A 26 2.08 35.34 1.87
CA LYS A 26 1.54 34.73 0.65
C LYS A 26 0.90 33.38 1.01
N ASP A 27 -0.28 33.12 0.44
CA ASP A 27 -0.99 31.86 0.55
C ASP A 27 -0.09 30.68 0.20
N ILE A 28 -0.07 29.65 1.03
CA ILE A 28 0.77 28.47 0.84
C ILE A 28 -0.02 27.39 0.11
N PHE A 29 0.46 26.99 -1.04
CA PHE A 29 -0.12 25.91 -1.84
C PHE A 29 0.02 24.57 -1.14
N PHE A 30 -1.03 23.74 -1.21
CA PHE A 30 -0.95 22.32 -0.85
C PHE A 30 -1.78 21.47 -1.83
N HIS A 31 -1.30 20.26 -2.08
CA HIS A 31 -1.98 19.27 -2.91
C HIS A 31 -2.58 18.17 -2.03
N ILE A 32 -3.60 17.45 -2.51
CA ILE A 32 -4.26 16.35 -1.80
C ILE A 32 -3.28 15.26 -1.34
N THR A 33 -2.17 15.09 -2.05
CA THR A 33 -1.11 14.14 -1.68
C THR A 33 -0.33 14.56 -0.44
N ALA A 34 -0.39 15.84 -0.07
CA ALA A 34 0.25 16.38 1.13
C ALA A 34 -0.60 16.17 2.39
N LEU A 35 -1.88 15.79 2.26
CA LEU A 35 -2.75 15.48 3.40
C LEU A 35 -2.34 14.16 4.03
N GLN A 36 -2.14 14.14 5.34
CA GLN A 36 -1.93 12.89 6.09
C GLN A 36 -3.17 11.99 6.07
N THR A 37 -4.36 12.58 6.08
CA THR A 37 -5.64 11.86 6.08
C THR A 37 -6.44 12.24 4.84
N ARG A 38 -6.67 11.28 3.94
CA ARG A 38 -7.52 11.46 2.76
C ARG A 38 -9.01 11.21 3.04
N ALA A 39 -9.36 10.77 4.26
CA ALA A 39 -10.74 10.50 4.66
C ALA A 39 -11.54 11.79 4.91
N VAL A 40 -10.88 12.93 5.04
CA VAL A 40 -11.52 14.22 5.29
C VAL A 40 -11.18 15.17 4.15
N THR A 41 -12.20 15.67 3.48
CA THR A 41 -12.04 16.73 2.48
C THR A 41 -11.81 18.06 3.19
N PRO A 42 -10.73 18.78 2.88
CA PRO A 42 -10.48 20.09 3.47
C PRO A 42 -11.62 21.07 3.18
N LYS A 43 -11.99 21.84 4.17
CA LYS A 43 -13.00 22.92 4.02
C LYS A 43 -12.36 24.27 4.34
N PRO A 44 -12.76 25.36 3.67
CA PRO A 44 -12.36 26.69 4.04
C PRO A 44 -12.64 26.95 5.53
N GLY A 45 -11.63 27.49 6.26
CA GLY A 45 -11.71 27.72 7.68
C GLY A 45 -11.09 26.61 8.57
N ASP A 46 -10.85 25.40 8.03
CA ASP A 46 -10.22 24.31 8.79
C ASP A 46 -8.84 24.73 9.30
N ARG A 47 -8.59 24.47 10.59
CA ARG A 47 -7.25 24.65 11.17
C ARG A 47 -6.35 23.51 10.72
N VAL A 48 -5.16 23.84 10.21
CA VAL A 48 -4.18 22.88 9.73
C VAL A 48 -2.81 23.12 10.33
N SER A 49 -2.06 22.05 10.53
CA SER A 49 -0.63 22.10 10.81
C SER A 49 0.13 21.42 9.67
N PHE A 50 1.24 21.97 9.22
CA PHE A 50 1.98 21.51 8.05
C PHE A 50 3.46 21.83 8.14
N GLU A 51 4.24 21.21 7.27
CA GLU A 51 5.65 21.52 7.07
C GLU A 51 5.84 22.28 5.76
N LEU A 52 6.73 23.28 5.77
CA LEU A 52 7.09 24.02 4.57
C LEU A 52 8.22 23.31 3.83
N ALA A 53 8.05 23.14 2.53
CA ALA A 53 9.09 22.66 1.65
C ALA A 53 9.13 23.49 0.37
N LEU A 54 10.29 23.51 -0.27
CA LEU A 54 10.45 24.10 -1.60
C LEU A 54 9.94 23.11 -2.65
N GLY A 55 8.94 23.50 -3.41
CA GLY A 55 8.44 22.71 -4.54
C GLY A 55 9.42 22.66 -5.72
N LYS A 56 9.15 21.78 -6.67
CA LYS A 56 9.96 21.66 -7.90
C LYS A 56 10.01 22.95 -8.72
N ASP A 57 8.99 23.79 -8.58
CA ASP A 57 8.86 25.08 -9.27
C ASP A 57 9.48 26.25 -8.50
N GLY A 58 10.29 25.97 -7.47
CA GLY A 58 10.90 27.00 -6.61
C GLY A 58 9.92 27.75 -5.72
N ARG A 59 8.66 27.30 -5.63
CA ARG A 59 7.64 27.91 -4.76
C ARG A 59 7.50 27.14 -3.46
N MET A 60 7.22 27.86 -2.37
CA MET A 60 6.94 27.22 -1.10
C MET A 60 5.61 26.49 -1.15
N GLN A 61 5.60 25.24 -0.71
CA GLN A 61 4.40 24.40 -0.61
C GLN A 61 4.32 23.76 0.76
N ALA A 62 3.08 23.45 1.19
CA ALA A 62 2.86 22.71 2.42
C ALA A 62 2.96 21.22 2.16
N LEU A 63 3.73 20.52 2.98
CA LEU A 63 3.80 19.08 3.06
C LEU A 63 3.26 18.62 4.42
N ASP A 64 2.90 17.37 4.50
CA ASP A 64 2.47 16.71 5.74
C ASP A 64 1.35 17.47 6.47
N VAL A 65 0.33 17.86 5.69
CA VAL A 65 -0.80 18.68 6.18
C VAL A 65 -1.75 17.83 7.03
N VAL A 66 -1.95 18.25 8.28
CA VAL A 66 -2.87 17.65 9.24
C VAL A 66 -4.00 18.63 9.53
N ILE A 67 -5.24 18.21 9.28
CA ILE A 67 -6.43 18.98 9.63
C ILE A 67 -6.73 18.76 11.12
N ALA A 68 -6.91 19.84 11.90
CA ALA A 68 -7.24 19.74 13.31
C ALA A 68 -8.63 19.12 13.49
N GLY A 69 -8.72 18.11 14.36
CA GLY A 69 -9.97 17.37 14.57
C GLY A 69 -10.27 16.29 13.52
N ALA A 70 -9.49 16.19 12.44
CA ALA A 70 -9.57 15.02 11.59
C ALA A 70 -9.09 13.78 12.37
N PRO A 71 -9.79 12.64 12.26
CA PRO A 71 -9.30 11.42 12.86
C PRO A 71 -7.90 11.18 12.29
N ARG A 72 -6.89 11.20 13.16
CA ARG A 72 -5.55 10.75 12.76
C ARG A 72 -5.75 9.34 12.25
N GLN A 73 -5.64 9.13 10.96
CA GLN A 73 -5.30 7.82 10.47
C GLN A 73 -3.85 7.56 10.94
N ASN A 74 -3.71 7.25 12.23
CA ASN A 74 -2.67 6.36 12.65
C ASN A 74 -3.00 5.08 11.90
N ALA A 75 -2.49 4.98 10.68
CA ALA A 75 -2.39 3.70 10.02
C ALA A 75 -1.35 2.91 10.83
N GLU A 76 -1.76 2.50 12.04
CA GLU A 76 -1.14 1.36 12.67
C GLU A 76 -1.23 0.30 11.59
N ALA A 77 -0.05 -0.10 11.08
CA ALA A 77 -0.01 -1.14 10.09
C ALA A 77 -0.63 -2.35 10.78
N SER A 78 -1.86 -2.68 10.43
CA SER A 78 -2.43 -3.93 10.90
C SER A 78 -1.47 -5.02 10.45
N LEU A 79 -0.81 -5.66 11.40
CA LEU A 79 0.06 -6.80 11.15
C LEU A 79 -0.78 -8.04 10.81
N LEU A 80 -2.10 -7.98 11.07
CA LEU A 80 -3.01 -9.10 10.86
C LEU A 80 -2.92 -9.69 9.44
N PRO A 81 -2.96 -8.91 8.34
CA PRO A 81 -2.84 -9.51 7.01
C PRO A 81 -1.46 -10.13 6.75
N ALA A 82 -0.40 -9.56 7.33
CA ALA A 82 0.93 -10.16 7.23
C ALA A 82 1.00 -11.50 7.97
N LEU A 83 0.43 -11.57 9.16
CA LEU A 83 0.32 -12.80 9.94
C LEU A 83 -0.55 -13.83 9.23
N LEU A 84 -1.66 -13.43 8.59
CA LEU A 84 -2.49 -14.31 7.78
C LEU A 84 -1.72 -14.89 6.58
N GLY A 85 -0.90 -14.09 5.92
CA GLY A 85 -0.03 -14.56 4.84
C GLY A 85 0.96 -15.61 5.34
N LEU A 86 1.64 -15.36 6.47
CA LEU A 86 2.57 -16.32 7.08
C LEU A 86 1.85 -17.60 7.55
N ALA A 87 0.70 -17.48 8.19
CA ALA A 87 -0.11 -18.62 8.60
C ALA A 87 -0.54 -19.48 7.40
N ALA A 88 -0.96 -18.85 6.30
CA ALA A 88 -1.30 -19.58 5.08
C ALA A 88 -0.09 -20.34 4.52
N LEU A 89 1.11 -19.74 4.54
CA LEU A 89 2.33 -20.42 4.11
C LEU A 89 2.63 -21.65 4.99
N VAL A 90 2.50 -21.51 6.31
CA VAL A 90 2.67 -22.63 7.26
C VAL A 90 1.68 -23.74 6.98
N VAL A 91 0.40 -23.42 6.70
CA VAL A 91 -0.63 -24.42 6.35
C VAL A 91 -0.28 -25.13 5.05
N ILE A 92 0.13 -24.41 3.99
CA ILE A 92 0.51 -25.00 2.70
C ILE A 92 1.69 -25.97 2.89
N VAL A 93 2.71 -25.57 3.64
CA VAL A 93 3.89 -26.41 3.94
C VAL A 93 3.46 -27.62 4.77
N GLY A 94 2.65 -27.44 5.81
CA GLY A 94 2.12 -28.53 6.62
C GLY A 94 1.35 -29.57 5.79
N CYS A 95 0.47 -29.11 4.89
CA CYS A 95 -0.25 -29.98 3.96
C CYS A 95 0.69 -30.74 2.99
N ALA A 96 1.79 -30.12 2.57
CA ALA A 96 2.79 -30.77 1.72
C ALA A 96 3.63 -31.82 2.50
N LEU A 97 3.95 -31.56 3.78
CA LEU A 97 4.70 -32.48 4.63
C LEU A 97 3.86 -33.70 5.04
N THR A 98 2.56 -33.51 5.27
CA THR A 98 1.63 -34.61 5.61
C THR A 98 1.16 -35.40 4.38
N GLY A 99 1.61 -35.06 3.16
CA GLY A 99 1.22 -35.73 1.93
C GLY A 99 -0.18 -35.31 1.44
N TYR A 100 -0.80 -34.30 2.06
CA TYR A 100 -2.10 -33.77 1.62
C TYR A 100 -1.99 -33.00 0.29
N LEU A 101 -0.82 -32.39 0.05
CA LEU A 101 -0.44 -31.75 -1.20
C LEU A 101 0.87 -32.36 -1.71
N PRO A 102 1.15 -32.28 -3.02
CA PRO A 102 2.47 -32.65 -3.55
C PRO A 102 3.60 -31.85 -2.87
N ARG A 103 4.69 -32.48 -2.48
CA ARG A 103 5.82 -31.81 -1.83
C ARG A 103 6.35 -30.65 -2.67
N GLN A 104 6.31 -30.78 -3.99
CA GLN A 104 6.72 -29.73 -4.94
C GLN A 104 5.88 -28.44 -4.76
N ALA A 105 4.58 -28.58 -4.48
CA ALA A 105 3.71 -27.41 -4.26
C ALA A 105 4.14 -26.60 -3.03
N GLY A 106 4.51 -27.28 -1.94
CA GLY A 106 5.06 -26.62 -0.75
C GLY A 106 6.37 -25.89 -1.04
N ILE A 107 7.32 -26.57 -1.72
CA ILE A 107 8.61 -25.98 -2.10
C ILE A 107 8.41 -24.75 -3.00
N VAL A 108 7.59 -24.88 -4.05
CA VAL A 108 7.31 -23.78 -4.99
C VAL A 108 6.68 -22.60 -4.24
N SER A 109 5.72 -22.86 -3.34
CA SER A 109 5.07 -21.79 -2.58
C SER A 109 6.04 -21.04 -1.66
N VAL A 110 6.97 -21.73 -1.00
CA VAL A 110 8.01 -21.10 -0.18
C VAL A 110 8.93 -20.24 -1.04
N LEU A 111 9.49 -20.80 -2.12
CA LEU A 111 10.40 -20.08 -3.01
C LEU A 111 9.71 -18.87 -3.64
N ALA A 112 8.51 -19.06 -4.19
CA ALA A 112 7.74 -17.98 -4.79
C ALA A 112 7.39 -16.89 -3.77
N SER A 113 7.09 -17.25 -2.51
CA SER A 113 6.84 -16.29 -1.42
C SER A 113 8.08 -15.46 -1.09
N ILE A 114 9.27 -16.08 -1.05
CA ILE A 114 10.53 -15.37 -0.83
C ILE A 114 10.79 -14.41 -1.99
N PHE A 115 10.68 -14.89 -3.24
CA PHE A 115 10.88 -14.03 -4.41
C PHE A 115 9.87 -12.89 -4.48
N ALA A 116 8.59 -13.15 -4.17
CA ALA A 116 7.58 -12.12 -4.10
C ALA A 116 7.95 -11.06 -3.06
N PHE A 117 8.30 -11.47 -1.84
CA PHE A 117 8.69 -10.54 -0.78
C PHE A 117 9.88 -9.65 -1.20
N LEU A 118 10.92 -10.25 -1.78
CA LEU A 118 12.09 -9.53 -2.29
C LEU A 118 11.73 -8.56 -3.42
N ALA A 119 10.88 -8.98 -4.36
CA ALA A 119 10.41 -8.13 -5.45
C ALA A 119 9.66 -6.90 -4.93
N TYR A 120 8.79 -7.05 -3.92
CA TYR A 120 8.11 -5.93 -3.27
C TYR A 120 9.10 -5.01 -2.52
N ALA A 121 10.10 -5.56 -1.85
CA ALA A 121 11.13 -4.78 -1.16
C ALA A 121 11.96 -3.96 -2.15
N ILE A 122 12.37 -4.56 -3.28
CA ILE A 122 13.09 -3.88 -4.35
C ILE A 122 12.22 -2.80 -4.99
N ASP A 123 10.94 -3.09 -5.30
CA ASP A 123 10.02 -2.11 -5.90
C ASP A 123 9.83 -0.90 -4.99
N LYS A 124 9.67 -1.12 -3.67
CA LYS A 124 9.61 -0.04 -2.68
C LYS A 124 10.89 0.80 -2.65
N ALA A 125 12.06 0.15 -2.64
CA ALA A 125 13.35 0.84 -2.61
C ALA A 125 13.58 1.66 -3.91
N ARG A 126 13.21 1.11 -5.07
CA ARG A 126 13.27 1.82 -6.36
C ARG A 126 12.29 2.99 -6.40
N ALA A 127 11.08 2.81 -5.87
CA ALA A 127 10.09 3.89 -5.78
C ALA A 127 10.58 5.06 -4.93
N ALA A 128 11.29 4.79 -3.83
CA ALA A 128 11.88 5.84 -2.97
C ALA A 128 13.00 6.63 -3.66
N ARG A 129 13.69 6.02 -4.65
CA ARG A 129 14.78 6.65 -5.43
C ARG A 129 14.31 7.22 -6.77
N ASN A 130 12.99 7.27 -7.04
CA ASN A 130 12.40 7.63 -8.35
C ASN A 130 13.00 6.83 -9.52
N ALA A 131 13.49 5.61 -9.27
CA ALA A 131 14.03 4.72 -10.27
C ALA A 131 12.90 3.90 -10.95
N TRP A 132 13.24 3.23 -12.05
CA TRP A 132 12.31 2.36 -12.78
C TRP A 132 11.72 1.29 -11.86
N ARG A 133 10.39 1.24 -11.77
CA ARG A 133 9.66 0.33 -10.88
C ARG A 133 9.44 -1.03 -11.53
N ILE A 134 9.24 -2.05 -10.69
CA ILE A 134 8.84 -3.38 -11.19
C ILE A 134 7.40 -3.30 -11.72
N PRO A 135 7.13 -3.79 -12.94
CA PRO A 135 5.77 -3.87 -13.48
C PRO A 135 4.83 -4.64 -12.54
N GLU A 136 3.62 -4.13 -12.34
CA GLU A 136 2.66 -4.78 -11.42
C GLU A 136 2.29 -6.19 -11.86
N ALA A 137 2.27 -6.44 -13.18
CA ALA A 137 2.04 -7.76 -13.74
C ALA A 137 3.05 -8.82 -13.24
N GLN A 138 4.32 -8.46 -13.07
CA GLN A 138 5.33 -9.39 -12.52
C GLN A 138 5.07 -9.74 -11.06
N LEU A 139 4.59 -8.78 -10.25
CA LEU A 139 4.22 -9.03 -8.86
C LEU A 139 3.00 -9.94 -8.77
N HIS A 140 2.00 -9.76 -9.65
CA HIS A 140 0.84 -10.63 -9.74
C HIS A 140 1.21 -12.03 -10.27
N LEU A 141 2.14 -12.14 -11.20
CA LEU A 141 2.64 -13.42 -11.69
C LEU A 141 3.31 -14.23 -10.56
N LEU A 142 4.16 -13.59 -9.75
CA LEU A 142 4.76 -14.23 -8.58
C LEU A 142 3.70 -14.71 -7.57
N ALA A 143 2.66 -13.90 -7.35
CA ALA A 143 1.54 -14.29 -6.49
C ALA A 143 0.79 -15.49 -7.07
N LEU A 144 0.52 -15.50 -8.40
CA LEU A 144 -0.17 -16.57 -9.10
C LEU A 144 0.63 -17.89 -9.07
N CYS A 145 1.96 -17.84 -9.14
CA CYS A 145 2.83 -19.01 -9.00
C CYS A 145 2.90 -19.57 -7.55
N GLY A 146 1.98 -19.20 -6.66
CA GLY A 146 1.94 -19.68 -5.28
C GLY A 146 2.65 -18.78 -4.27
N GLY A 147 3.22 -17.64 -4.70
CA GLY A 147 3.91 -16.68 -3.83
C GLY A 147 3.00 -15.65 -3.13
N TRP A 148 1.68 -15.79 -3.26
CA TRP A 148 0.73 -14.86 -2.65
C TRP A 148 0.86 -14.72 -1.12
N PRO A 149 1.26 -15.76 -0.33
CA PRO A 149 1.44 -15.57 1.10
C PRO A 149 2.57 -14.58 1.42
N GLY A 150 3.71 -14.74 0.73
CA GLY A 150 4.83 -13.80 0.84
C GLY A 150 4.52 -12.40 0.31
N ALA A 151 3.78 -12.30 -0.79
CA ALA A 151 3.30 -11.03 -1.33
C ALA A 151 2.37 -10.30 -0.37
N LEU A 152 1.43 -11.02 0.28
CA LEU A 152 0.53 -10.46 1.29
C LEU A 152 1.31 -9.93 2.50
N ALA A 153 2.26 -10.71 3.00
CA ALA A 153 3.15 -10.27 4.08
C ALA A 153 3.93 -8.99 3.67
N ALA A 154 4.53 -8.99 2.46
CA ALA A 154 5.30 -7.86 1.96
C ALA A 154 4.47 -6.59 1.82
N GLN A 155 3.25 -6.66 1.26
CA GLN A 155 2.37 -5.50 1.09
C GLN A 155 2.10 -4.78 2.41
N HIS A 156 1.91 -5.52 3.49
CA HIS A 156 1.55 -4.97 4.80
C HIS A 156 2.76 -4.59 5.64
N LEU A 157 3.81 -5.43 5.70
CA LEU A 157 5.06 -5.13 6.41
C LEU A 157 5.81 -3.96 5.77
N LEU A 158 5.86 -3.92 4.45
CA LEU A 158 6.52 -2.85 3.72
C LEU A 158 5.60 -1.64 3.48
N ARG A 159 4.30 -1.73 3.81
CA ARG A 159 3.29 -0.68 3.53
C ARG A 159 3.33 -0.22 2.08
N HIS A 160 3.43 -1.15 1.15
CA HIS A 160 3.60 -0.88 -0.27
C HIS A 160 2.51 -1.55 -1.09
N LYS A 161 1.79 -0.77 -1.93
CA LYS A 161 0.67 -1.21 -2.79
C LYS A 161 -0.55 -1.80 -2.08
N ASN A 162 -0.63 -1.76 -0.74
CA ASN A 162 -1.76 -2.26 0.04
C ASN A 162 -3.02 -1.37 -0.01
N ARG A 163 -2.94 -0.18 -0.62
CA ARG A 163 -4.05 0.81 -0.72
C ARG A 163 -4.52 1.09 -2.15
N LYS A 164 -3.85 0.54 -3.17
CA LYS A 164 -4.24 0.73 -4.57
C LYS A 164 -5.37 -0.26 -4.91
N PRO A 165 -6.63 0.18 -5.13
CA PRO A 165 -7.77 -0.73 -5.27
C PRO A 165 -7.62 -1.66 -6.47
N GLU A 166 -7.23 -1.14 -7.64
CA GLU A 166 -7.01 -1.93 -8.85
C GLU A 166 -5.99 -3.06 -8.64
N PHE A 167 -4.89 -2.75 -7.95
CA PHE A 167 -3.87 -3.73 -7.61
C PHE A 167 -4.42 -4.81 -6.66
N GLN A 168 -5.21 -4.40 -5.66
CA GLN A 168 -5.79 -5.33 -4.68
C GLN A 168 -6.81 -6.27 -5.31
N VAL A 169 -7.65 -5.79 -6.22
CA VAL A 169 -8.61 -6.64 -6.95
C VAL A 169 -7.88 -7.75 -7.72
N THR A 170 -6.85 -7.39 -8.49
CA THR A 170 -6.06 -8.37 -9.24
C THR A 170 -5.32 -9.33 -8.30
N PHE A 171 -4.73 -8.82 -7.22
CA PHE A 171 -4.03 -9.65 -6.23
C PHE A 171 -4.97 -10.68 -5.59
N TRP A 172 -6.14 -10.29 -5.10
CA TRP A 172 -7.11 -11.22 -4.53
C TRP A 172 -7.64 -12.21 -5.56
N GLY A 173 -7.75 -11.83 -6.82
CA GLY A 173 -8.03 -12.75 -7.92
C GLY A 173 -6.98 -13.87 -8.01
N THR A 174 -5.69 -13.57 -7.88
CA THR A 174 -4.63 -14.60 -7.87
C THR A 174 -4.72 -15.51 -6.66
N VAL A 175 -5.10 -14.98 -5.48
CA VAL A 175 -5.30 -15.78 -4.27
C VAL A 175 -6.46 -16.76 -4.46
N VAL A 176 -7.61 -16.28 -4.96
CA VAL A 176 -8.78 -17.14 -5.24
C VAL A 176 -8.42 -18.26 -6.21
N LEU A 177 -7.72 -17.95 -7.32
CA LEU A 177 -7.30 -18.95 -8.28
C LEU A 177 -6.40 -20.03 -7.65
N ASN A 178 -5.44 -19.63 -6.82
CA ASN A 178 -4.57 -20.60 -6.12
C ASN A 178 -5.35 -21.50 -5.17
N VAL A 179 -6.23 -20.90 -4.34
CA VAL A 179 -7.05 -21.67 -3.37
C VAL A 179 -7.99 -22.63 -4.12
N THR A 180 -8.61 -22.17 -5.20
CA THR A 180 -9.46 -23.00 -6.04
C THR A 180 -8.68 -24.15 -6.69
N ALA A 181 -7.48 -23.89 -7.22
CA ALA A 181 -6.64 -24.94 -7.80
C ALA A 181 -6.27 -26.02 -6.77
N ILE A 182 -5.94 -25.63 -5.54
CA ILE A 182 -5.66 -26.54 -4.43
C ILE A 182 -6.92 -27.38 -4.09
N ALA A 183 -8.08 -26.75 -4.03
CA ALA A 183 -9.35 -27.43 -3.73
C ALA A 183 -9.72 -28.44 -4.83
N LEU A 184 -9.62 -28.06 -6.11
CA LEU A 184 -9.89 -28.94 -7.27
C LEU A 184 -8.92 -30.12 -7.34
N TRP A 185 -7.65 -29.89 -7.04
CA TRP A 185 -6.67 -30.98 -6.94
C TRP A 185 -7.12 -32.05 -5.94
N LYS A 186 -7.67 -31.62 -4.80
CA LYS A 186 -8.09 -32.54 -3.74
C LYS A 186 -9.36 -33.33 -4.08
N THR A 187 -10.30 -32.71 -4.82
CA THR A 187 -11.55 -33.38 -5.21
C THR A 187 -11.39 -34.38 -6.36
N GLY A 188 -10.18 -34.50 -6.92
CA GLY A 188 -9.92 -35.41 -8.04
C GLY A 188 -10.49 -34.93 -9.38
N VAL A 189 -11.05 -33.70 -9.45
CA VAL A 189 -11.61 -33.13 -10.69
C VAL A 189 -10.50 -32.73 -11.68
N ALA A 190 -9.26 -32.62 -11.20
CA ALA A 190 -8.09 -32.21 -11.99
C ALA A 190 -7.11 -33.38 -12.28
N GLY A 191 -7.49 -34.64 -12.07
CA GLY A 191 -6.71 -35.85 -12.30
C GLY A 191 -7.35 -36.73 -13.36
#